data_108f6ffc7ef0dfd1c8aa4abb3a940d2a
#
_entry.id   108f6ffc7ef0dfd1c8aa4abb3a940d2a
#
_cell.length_a   1.000
_cell.length_b   1.000
_cell.length_c   1.000
_cell.angle_alpha   90.00
_cell.angle_beta   90.00
_cell.angle_gamma   90.00
#
_symmetry.space_group_name_H-M   'P 1'
#
loop_
_entity.id
_entity.type
_entity.pdbx_description
1 polymer ?
#
loop_
_entity_poly.entity_id
_entity_poly.type
_entity_poly.pdbx_seq_one_letter_code
_entity_poly.pdbx_strand_id
1 'polypeptide(L)'
;MGVWLLEGQSSQRDLLQALRPMLPPDIALYASHRKFRPEITDCADHAWQEPADDAERVHWVLDTAQQHQIKLVWAGRRGQVYEPHRAAFVAAGIDLITGATCLQDLLDLDSKAIFAERCEQAGIPVASGWVVENGVQLAEVVAAHREQHALCIKPVHGIFGEGFWRLIDDLSPFRCFLTPDDRRVTTQLLIDSYSAQTEPKPMLVMPYLSGQEYSVDMVCEAGQVIAAVARDKREDKSQCLMLEHEVIELARRVVALFNCDGIVNLQSKADAHGQQHVLEINARPSGGIGYTMHTSLNLAAICVLRRLGMPIPEMQTQSPVIVRPLTSSVLIREAL
;
A
#
# COMPACT_ATOMS: atom_id res chain seq x y z
N MET A 1 -9.30 2.81 -27.83
CA MET A 1 -9.68 2.48 -26.44
C MET A 1 -8.47 2.71 -25.53
N GLY A 2 -8.66 3.17 -24.28
CA GLY A 2 -7.52 3.51 -23.41
C GLY A 2 -7.66 3.01 -21.97
N VAL A 3 -6.50 2.82 -21.32
CA VAL A 3 -6.33 2.55 -19.90
C VAL A 3 -5.50 3.68 -19.30
N TRP A 4 -5.97 4.25 -18.19
CA TRP A 4 -5.30 5.41 -17.59
C TRP A 4 -4.96 5.15 -16.11
N LEU A 5 -3.65 5.19 -15.79
CA LEU A 5 -3.14 5.15 -14.44
C LEU A 5 -2.89 6.57 -13.92
N LEU A 6 -3.68 7.00 -12.94
CA LEU A 6 -3.55 8.30 -12.28
C LEU A 6 -2.40 8.29 -11.27
N GLU A 7 -2.13 9.44 -10.66
CA GLU A 7 -1.03 9.64 -9.71
C GLU A 7 -0.83 8.48 -8.74
N GLY A 8 0.29 7.81 -8.87
CA GLY A 8 0.76 6.76 -7.97
C GLY A 8 2.06 7.16 -7.28
N GLN A 9 2.75 6.16 -6.77
CA GLN A 9 4.12 6.22 -6.27
C GLN A 9 5.07 5.67 -7.36
N SER A 10 6.33 5.35 -7.01
CA SER A 10 7.26 4.66 -7.92
C SER A 10 6.67 3.38 -8.53
N SER A 11 5.79 2.70 -7.79
CA SER A 11 5.01 1.55 -8.26
C SER A 11 4.17 1.83 -9.53
N GLN A 12 3.77 3.08 -9.81
CA GLN A 12 3.08 3.43 -11.05
C GLN A 12 3.94 3.11 -12.27
N ARG A 13 5.25 3.41 -12.21
CA ARG A 13 6.20 3.03 -13.27
C ARG A 13 6.24 1.52 -13.49
N ASP A 14 6.34 0.74 -12.41
CA ASP A 14 6.40 -0.72 -12.48
C ASP A 14 5.14 -1.30 -13.13
N LEU A 15 3.97 -0.75 -12.79
CA LEU A 15 2.69 -1.15 -13.39
C LEU A 15 2.63 -0.81 -14.88
N LEU A 16 3.05 0.40 -15.29
CA LEU A 16 3.07 0.81 -16.69
C LEU A 16 3.98 -0.10 -17.51
N GLN A 17 5.17 -0.39 -17.01
CA GLN A 17 6.12 -1.31 -17.65
C GLN A 17 5.60 -2.74 -17.73
N ALA A 18 4.88 -3.20 -16.70
CA ALA A 18 4.27 -4.52 -16.69
C ALA A 18 3.08 -4.63 -17.67
N LEU A 19 2.32 -3.55 -17.83
CA LEU A 19 1.12 -3.51 -18.68
C LEU A 19 1.46 -3.41 -20.17
N ARG A 20 2.38 -2.54 -20.55
CA ARG A 20 2.62 -2.22 -21.97
C ARG A 20 2.80 -3.45 -22.88
N PRO A 21 3.64 -4.45 -22.53
CA PRO A 21 3.82 -5.63 -23.37
C PRO A 21 2.61 -6.58 -23.40
N MET A 22 1.66 -6.42 -22.47
CA MET A 22 0.50 -7.30 -22.31
C MET A 22 -0.76 -6.72 -22.96
N LEU A 23 -0.78 -5.43 -23.26
CA LEU A 23 -1.91 -4.77 -23.91
C LEU A 23 -1.75 -4.83 -25.43
N PRO A 24 -2.85 -5.11 -26.17
CA PRO A 24 -2.88 -4.99 -27.60
C PRO A 24 -2.46 -3.60 -28.09
N PRO A 25 -1.85 -3.48 -29.29
CA PRO A 25 -1.37 -2.22 -29.81
C PRO A 25 -2.43 -1.11 -30.01
N ASP A 26 -3.69 -1.51 -30.14
CA ASP A 26 -4.84 -0.59 -30.28
C ASP A 26 -5.39 -0.07 -28.93
N ILE A 27 -4.84 -0.57 -27.81
CA ILE A 27 -5.14 -0.04 -26.50
C ILE A 27 -4.03 0.91 -26.05
N ALA A 28 -4.33 2.20 -26.02
CA ALA A 28 -3.40 3.22 -25.55
C ALA A 28 -3.31 3.21 -24.03
N LEU A 29 -2.08 3.30 -23.52
CA LEU A 29 -1.77 3.40 -22.11
C LEU A 29 -1.46 4.85 -21.74
N TYR A 30 -2.23 5.40 -20.83
CA TYR A 30 -2.12 6.77 -20.36
C TYR A 30 -1.60 6.80 -18.91
N ALA A 31 -0.80 7.81 -18.59
CA ALA A 31 -0.35 8.06 -17.23
C ALA A 31 -0.47 9.55 -16.90
N SER A 32 -0.72 9.87 -15.65
CA SER A 32 -0.70 11.25 -15.19
C SER A 32 -0.16 11.37 -13.76
N HIS A 33 0.30 12.56 -13.42
CA HIS A 33 0.79 12.87 -12.09
C HIS A 33 0.66 14.38 -11.82
N ARG A 34 0.35 14.78 -10.56
CA ARG A 34 0.26 16.21 -10.18
C ARG A 34 1.58 16.98 -10.30
N LYS A 35 2.68 16.26 -10.06
CA LYS A 35 4.04 16.82 -10.19
C LYS A 35 4.65 16.32 -11.48
N PHE A 36 5.55 17.08 -12.06
CA PHE A 36 6.37 16.64 -13.17
C PHE A 36 7.24 15.45 -12.75
N ARG A 37 6.92 14.25 -13.22
CA ARG A 37 7.58 12.98 -12.89
C ARG A 37 7.77 12.13 -14.15
N PRO A 38 8.57 12.63 -15.13
CA PRO A 38 8.75 11.94 -16.40
C PRO A 38 9.35 10.54 -16.22
N GLU A 39 10.19 10.34 -15.21
CA GLU A 39 10.74 9.01 -14.87
C GLU A 39 9.66 7.96 -14.58
N ILE A 40 8.43 8.38 -14.31
CA ILE A 40 7.26 7.51 -14.11
C ILE A 40 6.40 7.50 -15.36
N THR A 41 5.98 8.68 -15.81
CA THR A 41 4.94 8.84 -16.83
C THR A 41 5.41 8.52 -18.25
N ASP A 42 6.70 8.63 -18.55
CA ASP A 42 7.27 8.29 -19.87
C ASP A 42 7.23 6.78 -20.20
N CYS A 43 6.77 5.96 -19.26
CA CYS A 43 6.49 4.53 -19.51
C CYS A 43 5.12 4.29 -20.16
N ALA A 44 4.28 5.32 -20.29
CA ALA A 44 3.00 5.29 -20.98
C ALA A 44 3.12 5.81 -22.43
N ASP A 45 2.10 5.54 -23.25
CA ASP A 45 2.01 6.08 -24.61
C ASP A 45 1.70 7.59 -24.59
N HIS A 46 0.96 8.03 -23.55
CA HIS A 46 0.59 9.44 -23.34
C HIS A 46 0.72 9.81 -21.86
N ALA A 47 1.22 11.00 -21.59
CA ALA A 47 1.43 11.52 -20.25
C ALA A 47 0.79 12.90 -20.07
N TRP A 48 0.15 13.12 -18.92
CA TRP A 48 -0.47 14.40 -18.57
C TRP A 48 -0.10 14.86 -17.16
N GLN A 49 -0.19 16.16 -16.92
CA GLN A 49 -0.10 16.73 -15.60
C GLN A 49 -1.50 16.94 -15.03
N GLU A 50 -1.77 16.38 -13.84
CA GLU A 50 -3.05 16.50 -13.16
C GLU A 50 -3.20 17.86 -12.47
N PRO A 51 -4.42 18.44 -12.42
CA PRO A 51 -4.73 19.59 -11.56
C PRO A 51 -4.34 19.34 -10.11
N ALA A 52 -3.94 20.40 -9.40
CA ALA A 52 -3.53 20.32 -8.01
C ALA A 52 -4.72 20.13 -7.05
N ASP A 53 -5.82 20.84 -7.31
CA ASP A 53 -7.05 20.74 -6.54
C ASP A 53 -7.79 19.43 -6.80
N ASP A 54 -8.31 18.79 -5.74
CA ASP A 54 -8.93 17.47 -5.84
C ASP A 54 -10.27 17.51 -6.60
N ALA A 55 -11.10 18.52 -6.39
CA ALA A 55 -12.40 18.63 -7.06
C ALA A 55 -12.25 18.94 -8.54
N GLU A 56 -11.35 19.88 -8.88
CA GLU A 56 -11.01 20.20 -10.29
C GLU A 56 -10.46 18.96 -10.99
N ARG A 57 -9.59 18.20 -10.32
CA ARG A 57 -8.96 17.00 -10.87
C ARG A 57 -9.97 15.91 -11.22
N VAL A 58 -10.96 15.63 -10.36
CA VAL A 58 -11.98 14.61 -10.67
C VAL A 58 -12.75 14.96 -11.93
N HIS A 59 -13.18 16.21 -12.07
CA HIS A 59 -13.87 16.67 -13.29
C HIS A 59 -12.97 16.57 -14.51
N TRP A 60 -11.74 17.07 -14.40
CA TRP A 60 -10.76 17.01 -15.48
C TRP A 60 -10.47 15.56 -15.92
N VAL A 61 -10.34 14.62 -14.97
CA VAL A 61 -10.12 13.20 -15.30
C VAL A 61 -11.32 12.63 -16.04
N LEU A 62 -12.55 12.91 -15.58
CA LEU A 62 -13.76 12.41 -16.21
C LEU A 62 -13.90 12.93 -17.65
N ASP A 63 -13.75 14.24 -17.85
CA ASP A 63 -13.86 14.88 -19.17
C ASP A 63 -12.77 14.38 -20.13
N THR A 64 -11.51 14.33 -19.65
CA THR A 64 -10.38 13.83 -20.42
C THR A 64 -10.56 12.36 -20.80
N ALA A 65 -11.05 11.53 -19.87
CA ALA A 65 -11.30 10.13 -20.15
C ALA A 65 -12.37 9.92 -21.23
N GLN A 66 -13.42 10.74 -21.24
CA GLN A 66 -14.43 10.72 -22.30
C GLN A 66 -13.86 11.16 -23.65
N GLN A 67 -13.13 12.27 -23.68
CA GLN A 67 -12.50 12.80 -24.91
C GLN A 67 -11.56 11.82 -25.58
N HIS A 68 -10.79 11.06 -24.78
CA HIS A 68 -9.79 10.10 -25.26
C HIS A 68 -10.30 8.64 -25.30
N GLN A 69 -11.61 8.43 -25.12
CA GLN A 69 -12.24 7.10 -25.15
C GLN A 69 -11.58 6.10 -24.20
N ILE A 70 -11.16 6.57 -23.02
CA ILE A 70 -10.60 5.75 -21.97
C ILE A 70 -11.72 4.90 -21.37
N LYS A 71 -11.46 3.61 -21.18
CA LYS A 71 -12.43 2.64 -20.67
C LYS A 71 -12.15 2.23 -19.23
N LEU A 72 -10.93 2.42 -18.77
CA LEU A 72 -10.51 2.08 -17.43
C LEU A 72 -9.65 3.21 -16.85
N VAL A 73 -10.06 3.73 -15.70
CA VAL A 73 -9.30 4.70 -14.91
C VAL A 73 -8.89 4.03 -13.59
N TRP A 74 -7.61 4.07 -13.29
CA TRP A 74 -7.06 3.55 -12.03
C TRP A 74 -6.60 4.72 -11.17
N ALA A 75 -7.30 4.96 -10.04
CA ALA A 75 -7.14 6.14 -9.19
C ALA A 75 -5.80 6.21 -8.41
N GLY A 76 -4.94 5.19 -8.54
CA GLY A 76 -3.63 5.15 -7.91
C GLY A 76 -3.74 5.21 -6.38
N ARG A 77 -3.13 6.24 -5.77
CA ARG A 77 -3.13 6.41 -4.32
C ARG A 77 -4.27 7.28 -3.77
N ARG A 78 -5.16 7.77 -4.64
CA ARG A 78 -6.18 8.76 -4.29
C ARG A 78 -7.61 8.19 -4.41
N GLY A 79 -7.77 6.88 -4.22
CA GLY A 79 -9.07 6.22 -4.35
C GLY A 79 -10.22 6.90 -3.61
N GLN A 80 -9.97 7.38 -2.39
CA GLN A 80 -10.96 8.10 -1.58
C GLN A 80 -11.51 9.37 -2.24
N VAL A 81 -10.72 10.05 -3.09
CA VAL A 81 -11.14 11.25 -3.80
C VAL A 81 -12.08 10.92 -4.97
N TYR A 82 -11.83 9.79 -5.63
CA TYR A 82 -12.59 9.38 -6.82
C TYR A 82 -13.83 8.54 -6.50
N GLU A 83 -13.80 7.76 -5.43
CA GLU A 83 -14.89 6.84 -5.09
C GLU A 83 -16.27 7.51 -4.97
N PRO A 84 -16.44 8.71 -4.37
CA PRO A 84 -17.71 9.42 -4.32
C PRO A 84 -18.31 9.73 -5.71
N HIS A 85 -17.46 9.73 -6.73
CA HIS A 85 -17.82 10.05 -8.11
C HIS A 85 -17.99 8.82 -9.01
N ARG A 86 -17.87 7.60 -8.47
CA ARG A 86 -17.98 6.33 -9.21
C ARG A 86 -19.18 6.29 -10.16
N ALA A 87 -20.34 6.75 -9.70
CA ALA A 87 -21.57 6.76 -10.50
C ALA A 87 -21.44 7.58 -11.80
N ALA A 88 -20.70 8.71 -11.77
CA ALA A 88 -20.46 9.52 -12.94
C ALA A 88 -19.51 8.82 -13.95
N PHE A 89 -18.47 8.14 -13.48
CA PHE A 89 -17.59 7.33 -14.32
C PHE A 89 -18.36 6.18 -14.98
N VAL A 90 -19.15 5.45 -14.21
CA VAL A 90 -20.01 4.35 -14.73
C VAL A 90 -20.99 4.86 -15.78
N ALA A 91 -21.67 6.00 -15.55
CA ALA A 91 -22.57 6.60 -16.51
C ALA A 91 -21.86 7.02 -17.81
N ALA A 92 -20.57 7.36 -17.74
CA ALA A 92 -19.72 7.65 -18.90
C ALA A 92 -19.16 6.37 -19.58
N GLY A 93 -19.48 5.19 -19.09
CA GLY A 93 -18.96 3.92 -19.60
C GLY A 93 -17.48 3.68 -19.29
N ILE A 94 -17.00 4.22 -18.16
CA ILE A 94 -15.63 4.14 -17.68
C ILE A 94 -15.61 3.30 -16.41
N ASP A 95 -14.84 2.22 -16.40
CA ASP A 95 -14.57 1.45 -15.17
C ASP A 95 -13.57 2.21 -14.30
N LEU A 96 -13.78 2.21 -12.97
CA LEU A 96 -13.00 2.98 -12.00
C LEU A 96 -12.45 2.06 -10.90
N ILE A 97 -11.13 1.97 -10.78
CA ILE A 97 -10.44 1.25 -9.73
C ILE A 97 -9.98 2.25 -8.66
N THR A 98 -10.46 2.08 -7.42
CA THR A 98 -10.16 2.97 -6.28
C THR A 98 -9.50 2.27 -5.10
N GLY A 99 -9.50 0.93 -5.08
CA GLY A 99 -8.94 0.11 -4.01
C GLY A 99 -9.97 -0.63 -3.14
N ALA A 100 -11.23 -0.16 -3.13
CA ALA A 100 -12.38 -0.84 -2.55
C ALA A 100 -13.66 -0.42 -3.27
N THR A 101 -14.79 -1.08 -3.00
CA THR A 101 -16.05 -0.83 -3.73
C THR A 101 -16.92 0.26 -3.12
N CYS A 102 -16.52 0.84 -1.97
CA CYS A 102 -17.21 1.97 -1.36
C CYS A 102 -16.26 2.88 -0.58
N LEU A 103 -16.67 4.13 -0.41
CA LEU A 103 -15.88 5.14 0.31
C LEU A 103 -15.64 4.77 1.78
N GLN A 104 -16.64 4.19 2.47
CA GLN A 104 -16.50 3.86 3.88
C GLN A 104 -15.39 2.83 4.11
N ASP A 105 -15.34 1.78 3.29
CA ASP A 105 -14.26 0.79 3.39
C ASP A 105 -12.88 1.43 3.15
N LEU A 106 -12.75 2.36 2.20
CA LEU A 106 -11.50 3.09 1.96
C LEU A 106 -11.08 3.95 3.17
N LEU A 107 -12.03 4.60 3.83
CA LEU A 107 -11.78 5.40 5.03
C LEU A 107 -11.38 4.52 6.22
N ASP A 108 -12.06 3.40 6.40
CA ASP A 108 -11.78 2.44 7.46
C ASP A 108 -10.40 1.80 7.29
N LEU A 109 -10.00 1.51 6.05
CA LEU A 109 -8.65 0.99 5.72
C LEU A 109 -7.53 1.99 6.03
N ASP A 110 -7.79 3.30 5.92
CA ASP A 110 -6.81 4.35 6.22
C ASP A 110 -6.64 4.59 7.72
N SER A 111 -7.64 4.27 8.53
CA SER A 111 -7.61 4.39 9.98
C SER A 111 -7.12 3.09 10.64
N LYS A 112 -5.88 3.08 11.14
CA LYS A 112 -5.30 1.88 11.80
C LYS A 112 -6.13 1.38 12.99
N ALA A 113 -6.81 2.28 13.70
CA ALA A 113 -7.66 1.92 14.84
C ALA A 113 -8.96 1.24 14.39
N ILE A 114 -9.69 1.83 13.43
CA ILE A 114 -10.92 1.25 12.88
C ILE A 114 -10.63 -0.07 12.15
N PHE A 115 -9.55 -0.10 11.38
CA PHE A 115 -9.08 -1.31 10.71
C PHE A 115 -8.86 -2.45 11.70
N ALA A 116 -8.12 -2.18 12.80
CA ALA A 116 -7.85 -3.19 13.83
C ALA A 116 -9.15 -3.66 14.51
N GLU A 117 -10.02 -2.73 14.89
CA GLU A 117 -11.31 -3.05 15.50
C GLU A 117 -12.17 -3.97 14.61
N ARG A 118 -12.33 -3.62 13.34
CA ARG A 118 -13.11 -4.44 12.38
C ARG A 118 -12.48 -5.82 12.19
N CYS A 119 -11.15 -5.91 12.11
CA CYS A 119 -10.44 -7.20 12.03
C CYS A 119 -10.68 -8.05 13.27
N GLU A 120 -10.56 -7.48 14.47
CA GLU A 120 -10.81 -8.17 15.74
C GLU A 120 -12.25 -8.71 15.83
N GLN A 121 -13.25 -7.87 15.48
CA GLN A 121 -14.65 -8.28 15.44
C GLN A 121 -14.91 -9.43 14.46
N ALA A 122 -14.15 -9.51 13.38
CA ALA A 122 -14.19 -10.60 12.40
C ALA A 122 -13.32 -11.81 12.78
N GLY A 123 -12.67 -11.80 13.95
CA GLY A 123 -11.77 -12.85 14.41
C GLY A 123 -10.50 -12.99 13.55
N ILE A 124 -10.06 -11.89 12.90
CA ILE A 124 -8.81 -11.84 12.15
C ILE A 124 -7.70 -11.38 13.09
N PRO A 125 -6.59 -12.15 13.25
CA PRO A 125 -5.47 -11.71 14.04
C PRO A 125 -4.88 -10.41 13.48
N VAL A 126 -4.89 -9.34 14.27
CA VAL A 126 -4.42 -8.02 13.88
C VAL A 126 -3.48 -7.47 14.95
N ALA A 127 -2.53 -6.64 14.54
CA ALA A 127 -1.67 -5.93 15.46
C ALA A 127 -2.41 -4.69 15.99
N SER A 128 -3.10 -4.86 17.10
CA SER A 128 -3.79 -3.79 17.82
C SER A 128 -2.90 -3.16 18.90
N GLY A 129 -3.37 -2.05 19.47
CA GLY A 129 -2.63 -1.33 20.50
C GLY A 129 -3.46 -0.20 21.10
N TRP A 130 -2.79 0.72 21.76
CA TRP A 130 -3.37 1.82 22.53
C TRP A 130 -3.06 3.15 21.84
N VAL A 131 -4.09 3.92 21.52
CA VAL A 131 -3.94 5.26 20.99
C VAL A 131 -3.56 6.21 22.12
N VAL A 132 -2.55 7.03 21.91
CA VAL A 132 -2.09 8.07 22.83
C VAL A 132 -2.04 9.41 22.10
N GLU A 133 -2.45 10.48 22.77
CA GLU A 133 -2.57 11.83 22.19
C GLU A 133 -1.59 12.81 22.81
N ASN A 134 -0.90 12.41 23.90
CA ASN A 134 0.08 13.24 24.60
C ASN A 134 1.09 12.38 25.38
N GLY A 135 2.13 13.04 25.91
CA GLY A 135 3.20 12.37 26.63
C GLY A 135 2.76 11.71 27.94
N VAL A 136 1.72 12.22 28.62
CA VAL A 136 1.19 11.63 29.86
C VAL A 136 0.56 10.29 29.55
N GLN A 137 -0.35 10.23 28.58
CA GLN A 137 -0.97 8.99 28.13
C GLN A 137 0.07 7.98 27.63
N LEU A 138 1.10 8.44 26.90
CA LEU A 138 2.19 7.58 26.46
C LEU A 138 2.92 6.95 27.66
N ALA A 139 3.26 7.73 28.68
CA ALA A 139 3.93 7.24 29.88
C ALA A 139 3.07 6.21 30.63
N GLU A 140 1.78 6.46 30.79
CA GLU A 140 0.82 5.56 31.42
C GLU A 140 0.71 4.22 30.68
N VAL A 141 0.52 4.25 29.37
CA VAL A 141 0.42 3.04 28.54
C VAL A 141 1.71 2.23 28.59
N VAL A 142 2.87 2.89 28.48
CA VAL A 142 4.15 2.19 28.58
C VAL A 142 4.33 1.56 29.97
N ALA A 143 4.04 2.29 31.05
CA ALA A 143 4.15 1.75 32.40
C ALA A 143 3.24 0.53 32.64
N ALA A 144 2.03 0.56 32.07
CA ALA A 144 1.07 -0.54 32.20
C ALA A 144 1.45 -1.83 31.45
N HIS A 145 2.19 -1.72 30.33
CA HIS A 145 2.36 -2.85 29.40
C HIS A 145 3.82 -3.30 29.17
N ARG A 146 4.83 -2.50 29.54
CA ARG A 146 6.24 -2.80 29.27
C ARG A 146 6.77 -4.09 29.95
N GLU A 147 6.20 -4.50 31.06
CA GLU A 147 6.59 -5.73 31.76
C GLU A 147 6.12 -6.99 31.01
N GLN A 148 5.06 -6.88 30.22
CA GLN A 148 4.43 -7.99 29.51
C GLN A 148 4.85 -8.05 28.04
N HIS A 149 5.20 -6.90 27.46
CA HIS A 149 5.47 -6.77 26.02
C HIS A 149 6.69 -5.90 25.73
N ALA A 150 7.52 -6.33 24.79
CA ALA A 150 8.35 -5.37 24.04
C ALA A 150 7.40 -4.43 23.27
N LEU A 151 7.58 -3.11 23.39
CA LEU A 151 6.67 -2.14 22.82
C LEU A 151 7.28 -1.44 21.60
N CYS A 152 6.43 -1.02 20.69
CA CYS A 152 6.75 -0.09 19.61
C CYS A 152 5.64 0.96 19.49
N ILE A 153 5.95 2.04 18.77
CA ILE A 153 5.03 3.15 18.53
C ILE A 153 5.07 3.56 17.07
N LYS A 154 3.93 3.98 16.54
CA LYS A 154 3.81 4.56 15.19
C LYS A 154 2.68 5.61 15.15
N PRO A 155 2.67 6.56 14.20
CA PRO A 155 1.51 7.44 14.00
C PRO A 155 0.25 6.63 13.68
N VAL A 156 -0.91 7.08 14.17
CA VAL A 156 -2.21 6.50 13.81
C VAL A 156 -2.44 6.61 12.31
N HIS A 157 -2.11 7.76 11.71
CA HIS A 157 -2.12 7.99 10.27
C HIS A 157 -0.68 8.13 9.75
N GLY A 158 -0.36 7.52 8.64
CA GLY A 158 0.97 7.58 8.02
C GLY A 158 1.25 6.36 7.14
N ILE A 159 2.22 6.50 6.25
CA ILE A 159 2.63 5.50 5.26
C ILE A 159 4.13 5.20 5.39
N PHE A 160 4.59 4.08 4.80
CA PHE A 160 6.01 3.69 4.71
C PHE A 160 6.74 3.49 6.05
N GLY A 161 6.01 3.20 7.14
CA GLY A 161 6.62 3.07 8.47
C GLY A 161 7.23 4.38 8.98
N GLU A 162 6.83 5.52 8.44
CA GLU A 162 7.24 6.82 8.96
C GLU A 162 6.81 6.96 10.41
N GLY A 163 7.72 7.46 11.27
CA GLY A 163 7.45 7.61 12.69
C GLY A 163 7.35 6.31 13.50
N PHE A 164 7.66 5.16 12.91
CA PHE A 164 7.76 3.89 13.66
C PHE A 164 9.05 3.86 14.49
N TRP A 165 8.93 3.52 15.79
CA TRP A 165 10.05 3.31 16.69
C TRP A 165 9.81 2.15 17.64
N ARG A 166 10.86 1.36 17.89
CA ARG A 166 10.89 0.35 18.96
C ARG A 166 11.39 0.99 20.24
N LEU A 167 10.73 0.69 21.36
CA LEU A 167 11.12 1.15 22.68
C LEU A 167 12.17 0.19 23.27
N ILE A 168 13.40 0.66 23.47
CA ILE A 168 14.52 -0.15 23.96
C ILE A 168 15.33 0.67 24.95
N ASP A 169 15.30 0.30 26.23
CA ASP A 169 15.88 1.08 27.32
C ASP A 169 17.33 0.71 27.69
N ASP A 170 17.88 -0.37 27.16
CA ASP A 170 19.29 -0.79 27.35
C ASP A 170 20.27 -0.12 26.38
N LEU A 171 19.82 0.90 25.65
CA LEU A 171 20.62 1.65 24.70
C LEU A 171 20.96 3.06 25.21
N SER A 172 22.09 3.62 24.73
CA SER A 172 22.33 5.06 24.89
C SER A 172 21.22 5.87 24.20
N PRO A 173 20.62 6.89 24.88
CA PRO A 173 19.59 7.74 24.26
C PRO A 173 20.03 8.38 22.94
N PHE A 174 21.33 8.67 22.80
CA PHE A 174 21.89 9.29 21.58
C PHE A 174 21.98 8.33 20.38
N ARG A 175 21.83 7.01 20.62
CA ARG A 175 21.95 5.99 19.54
C ARG A 175 20.96 6.19 18.41
N CYS A 176 19.74 6.62 18.69
CA CYS A 176 18.72 6.85 17.64
C CYS A 176 19.17 7.89 16.59
N PHE A 177 20.04 8.81 16.95
CA PHE A 177 20.61 9.81 16.03
C PHE A 177 21.81 9.27 15.24
N LEU A 178 22.53 8.29 15.77
CA LEU A 178 23.67 7.66 15.09
C LEU A 178 23.24 6.59 14.10
N THR A 179 22.18 5.86 14.42
CA THR A 179 21.66 4.75 13.61
C THR A 179 20.13 4.86 13.45
N PRO A 180 19.63 5.91 12.77
CA PRO A 180 18.19 6.16 12.67
C PRO A 180 17.44 5.05 11.93
N ASP A 181 18.11 4.32 11.03
CA ASP A 181 17.55 3.21 10.26
C ASP A 181 17.20 1.99 11.14
N ASP A 182 17.83 1.85 12.32
CA ASP A 182 17.50 0.81 13.30
C ASP A 182 16.12 1.01 13.93
N ARG A 183 15.57 2.22 13.83
CA ARG A 183 14.25 2.59 14.41
C ARG A 183 14.10 2.21 15.88
N ARG A 184 15.16 2.46 16.70
CA ARG A 184 15.20 2.19 18.13
C ARG A 184 15.36 3.49 18.90
N VAL A 185 14.60 3.66 19.97
CA VAL A 185 14.64 4.84 20.83
C VAL A 185 14.43 4.41 22.28
N THR A 186 15.04 5.12 23.23
CA THR A 186 14.75 4.88 24.64
C THR A 186 13.38 5.46 25.01
N THR A 187 12.67 4.76 25.89
CA THR A 187 11.32 5.16 26.33
C THR A 187 11.29 6.59 26.84
N GLN A 188 12.25 6.97 27.73
CA GLN A 188 12.27 8.30 28.30
C GLN A 188 12.48 9.39 27.25
N LEU A 189 13.43 9.21 26.31
CA LEU A 189 13.68 10.20 25.25
C LEU A 189 12.43 10.41 24.38
N LEU A 190 11.69 9.32 24.09
CA LEU A 190 10.47 9.41 23.32
C LEU A 190 9.37 10.16 24.09
N ILE A 191 9.16 9.83 25.38
CA ILE A 191 8.17 10.51 26.24
C ILE A 191 8.49 12.00 26.33
N ASP A 192 9.74 12.36 26.63
CA ASP A 192 10.16 13.77 26.74
C ASP A 192 9.95 14.53 25.43
N SER A 193 10.34 13.92 24.30
CA SER A 193 10.21 14.52 22.98
C SER A 193 8.74 14.67 22.56
N TYR A 194 7.89 13.70 22.88
CA TYR A 194 6.46 13.76 22.57
C TYR A 194 5.74 14.77 23.46
N SER A 195 6.10 14.84 24.74
CA SER A 195 5.57 15.81 25.71
C SER A 195 5.92 17.26 25.37
N ALA A 196 7.05 17.49 24.69
CA ALA A 196 7.49 18.83 24.30
C ALA A 196 6.74 19.38 23.07
N GLN A 197 5.90 18.58 22.40
CA GLN A 197 5.15 19.06 21.24
C GLN A 197 3.94 19.91 21.69
N THR A 198 3.72 21.01 20.99
CA THR A 198 2.56 21.89 21.23
C THR A 198 1.27 21.31 20.66
N GLU A 199 1.36 20.60 19.55
CA GLU A 199 0.25 19.94 18.85
C GLU A 199 0.65 18.49 18.51
N PRO A 200 0.66 17.57 19.50
CA PRO A 200 1.07 16.21 19.28
C PRO A 200 0.06 15.48 18.38
N LYS A 201 0.59 14.77 17.38
CA LYS A 201 -0.25 13.89 16.53
C LYS A 201 -0.55 12.60 17.30
N PRO A 202 -1.78 12.05 17.18
CA PRO A 202 -2.11 10.77 17.81
C PRO A 202 -1.15 9.65 17.35
N MET A 203 -0.66 8.88 18.32
CA MET A 203 0.24 7.75 18.11
C MET A 203 -0.40 6.46 18.59
N LEU A 204 -0.04 5.34 17.98
CA LEU A 204 -0.44 4.00 18.38
C LEU A 204 0.75 3.29 19.03
N VAL A 205 0.66 3.02 20.32
CA VAL A 205 1.58 2.13 21.06
C VAL A 205 1.07 0.71 20.94
N MET A 206 1.95 -0.25 20.66
CA MET A 206 1.53 -1.64 20.46
C MET A 206 2.63 -2.63 20.82
N PRO A 207 2.29 -3.90 21.11
CA PRO A 207 3.28 -4.95 21.22
C PRO A 207 4.13 -5.05 19.96
N TYR A 208 5.45 -5.14 20.14
CA TYR A 208 6.38 -5.34 19.03
C TYR A 208 6.34 -6.80 18.57
N LEU A 209 5.95 -7.03 17.34
CA LEU A 209 5.97 -8.34 16.72
C LEU A 209 7.40 -8.65 16.24
N SER A 210 8.00 -9.72 16.74
CA SER A 210 9.42 -10.04 16.51
C SER A 210 9.68 -11.05 15.41
N GLY A 211 8.63 -11.73 14.94
CA GLY A 211 8.76 -12.79 13.94
C GLY A 211 8.79 -12.32 12.51
N GLN A 212 8.58 -13.24 11.58
CA GLN A 212 8.70 -13.02 10.14
C GLN A 212 7.65 -12.05 9.61
N GLU A 213 8.09 -11.13 8.75
CA GLU A 213 7.24 -10.13 8.10
C GLU A 213 6.95 -10.52 6.65
N TYR A 214 5.66 -10.49 6.30
CA TYR A 214 5.18 -10.73 4.94
C TYR A 214 4.48 -9.49 4.37
N SER A 215 4.54 -9.40 3.05
CA SER A 215 3.77 -8.44 2.25
C SER A 215 3.07 -9.22 1.15
N VAL A 216 1.76 -9.09 1.01
CA VAL A 216 0.97 -9.81 0.00
C VAL A 216 0.38 -8.81 -0.98
N ASP A 217 0.84 -8.86 -2.23
CA ASP A 217 0.26 -8.07 -3.32
C ASP A 217 -0.81 -8.90 -4.02
N MET A 218 -2.01 -8.34 -4.21
CA MET A 218 -3.16 -9.07 -4.69
C MET A 218 -3.94 -8.30 -5.75
N VAL A 219 -4.47 -9.01 -6.72
CA VAL A 219 -5.56 -8.55 -7.58
C VAL A 219 -6.87 -8.94 -6.93
N CYS A 220 -7.74 -7.97 -6.72
CA CYS A 220 -9.04 -8.17 -6.07
C CYS A 220 -10.18 -7.67 -6.95
N GLU A 221 -11.32 -8.34 -6.87
CA GLU A 221 -12.58 -7.93 -7.49
C GLU A 221 -13.69 -8.06 -6.44
N ALA A 222 -14.26 -6.92 -6.03
CA ALA A 222 -15.38 -6.87 -5.08
C ALA A 222 -15.21 -7.81 -3.86
N GLY A 223 -14.08 -7.71 -3.17
CA GLY A 223 -13.79 -8.50 -1.98
C GLY A 223 -13.28 -9.92 -2.24
N GLN A 224 -13.02 -10.30 -3.48
CA GLN A 224 -12.45 -11.60 -3.84
C GLN A 224 -11.03 -11.47 -4.38
N VAL A 225 -10.10 -12.29 -3.88
CA VAL A 225 -8.73 -12.36 -4.39
C VAL A 225 -8.69 -13.24 -5.63
N ILE A 226 -8.30 -12.68 -6.76
CA ILE A 226 -8.17 -13.33 -8.06
C ILE A 226 -6.77 -13.91 -8.25
N ALA A 227 -5.74 -13.16 -7.86
CA ALA A 227 -4.33 -13.56 -7.93
C ALA A 227 -3.56 -12.91 -6.77
N ALA A 228 -2.52 -13.58 -6.29
CA ALA A 228 -1.73 -13.08 -5.16
C ALA A 228 -0.26 -13.51 -5.28
N VAL A 229 0.63 -12.67 -4.76
CA VAL A 229 2.04 -12.97 -4.53
C VAL A 229 2.39 -12.58 -3.10
N ALA A 230 2.78 -13.56 -2.29
CA ALA A 230 3.32 -13.32 -0.96
C ALA A 230 4.82 -13.04 -1.07
N ARG A 231 5.31 -12.05 -0.34
CA ARG A 231 6.72 -11.65 -0.24
C ARG A 231 7.19 -11.79 1.20
N ASP A 232 8.05 -12.77 1.44
CA ASP A 232 8.77 -12.95 2.70
C ASP A 232 9.93 -11.94 2.76
N LYS A 233 9.85 -10.96 3.68
CA LYS A 233 10.87 -9.92 3.85
C LYS A 233 11.97 -10.40 4.79
N ARG A 234 13.15 -10.67 4.24
CA ARG A 234 14.29 -11.22 4.99
C ARG A 234 15.19 -10.14 5.58
N GLU A 235 15.93 -10.49 6.62
CA GLU A 235 16.87 -9.58 7.30
C GLU A 235 17.98 -9.05 6.40
N ASP A 236 18.44 -9.87 5.42
CA ASP A 236 19.45 -9.47 4.43
C ASP A 236 18.90 -8.56 3.32
N LYS A 237 17.68 -8.05 3.49
CA LYS A 237 16.92 -7.23 2.52
C LYS A 237 16.55 -7.96 1.23
N SER A 238 16.81 -9.27 1.10
CA SER A 238 16.22 -10.07 0.04
C SER A 238 14.74 -10.36 0.35
N GLN A 239 13.99 -10.75 -0.67
CA GLN A 239 12.60 -11.18 -0.52
C GLN A 239 12.40 -12.50 -1.26
N CYS A 240 11.70 -13.43 -0.61
CA CYS A 240 11.25 -14.66 -1.26
C CYS A 240 9.80 -14.49 -1.71
N LEU A 241 9.56 -14.65 -3.00
CA LEU A 241 8.26 -14.50 -3.64
C LEU A 241 7.60 -15.87 -3.76
N MET A 242 6.36 -16.00 -3.28
CA MET A 242 5.62 -17.24 -3.23
C MET A 242 4.21 -17.04 -3.76
N LEU A 243 3.75 -17.99 -4.57
CA LEU A 243 2.38 -18.00 -5.11
C LEU A 243 1.41 -18.75 -4.21
N GLU A 244 1.94 -19.60 -3.33
CA GLU A 244 1.19 -20.36 -2.34
C GLU A 244 1.84 -20.15 -0.97
N HIS A 245 1.08 -19.67 0.00
CA HIS A 245 1.51 -19.49 1.39
C HIS A 245 0.28 -19.20 2.27
N GLU A 246 0.29 -19.65 3.53
CA GLU A 246 -0.82 -19.46 4.47
C GLU A 246 -1.20 -17.99 4.71
N VAL A 247 -0.23 -17.06 4.60
CA VAL A 247 -0.49 -15.62 4.72
C VAL A 247 -1.45 -15.10 3.65
N ILE A 248 -1.56 -15.78 2.50
CA ILE A 248 -2.52 -15.42 1.43
C ILE A 248 -3.96 -15.70 1.91
N GLU A 249 -4.20 -16.77 2.68
CA GLU A 249 -5.52 -17.04 3.25
C GLU A 249 -5.90 -16.00 4.31
N LEU A 250 -4.95 -15.55 5.13
CA LEU A 250 -5.16 -14.43 6.04
C LEU A 250 -5.54 -13.16 5.25
N ALA A 251 -4.85 -12.90 4.15
CA ALA A 251 -5.11 -11.75 3.30
C ALA A 251 -6.48 -11.82 2.61
N ARG A 252 -6.95 -13.02 2.16
CA ARG A 252 -8.30 -13.23 1.60
C ARG A 252 -9.40 -12.80 2.56
N ARG A 253 -9.26 -13.13 3.85
CA ARG A 253 -10.24 -12.74 4.88
C ARG A 253 -10.34 -11.23 5.03
N VAL A 254 -9.21 -10.53 5.02
CA VAL A 254 -9.17 -9.06 5.10
C VAL A 254 -9.75 -8.42 3.84
N VAL A 255 -9.39 -8.93 2.65
CA VAL A 255 -9.92 -8.46 1.36
C VAL A 255 -11.44 -8.56 1.31
N ALA A 256 -12.01 -9.69 1.78
CA ALA A 256 -13.45 -9.89 1.85
C ALA A 256 -14.13 -8.93 2.86
N LEU A 257 -13.51 -8.70 4.02
CA LEU A 257 -14.06 -7.83 5.08
C LEU A 257 -14.22 -6.37 4.63
N PHE A 258 -13.30 -5.89 3.78
CA PHE A 258 -13.26 -4.50 3.32
C PHE A 258 -13.62 -4.33 1.83
N ASN A 259 -14.22 -5.33 1.21
CA ASN A 259 -14.63 -5.29 -0.19
C ASN A 259 -13.54 -4.72 -1.12
N CYS A 260 -12.28 -5.13 -0.91
CA CYS A 260 -11.15 -4.60 -1.66
C CYS A 260 -11.31 -4.85 -3.16
N ASP A 261 -10.80 -3.92 -3.99
CA ASP A 261 -10.99 -3.90 -5.44
C ASP A 261 -9.76 -3.33 -6.15
N GLY A 262 -9.33 -3.96 -7.26
CA GLY A 262 -8.09 -3.60 -7.96
C GLY A 262 -6.86 -4.26 -7.36
N ILE A 263 -5.70 -3.62 -7.41
CA ILE A 263 -4.50 -4.14 -6.74
C ILE A 263 -4.34 -3.51 -5.37
N VAL A 264 -4.28 -4.37 -4.36
CA VAL A 264 -4.09 -3.99 -2.95
C VAL A 264 -2.89 -4.73 -2.36
N ASN A 265 -2.39 -4.22 -1.24
CA ASN A 265 -1.24 -4.80 -0.55
C ASN A 265 -1.50 -4.94 0.95
N LEU A 266 -1.48 -6.16 1.45
CA LEU A 266 -1.53 -6.46 2.87
C LEU A 266 -0.12 -6.64 3.44
N GLN A 267 0.10 -6.17 4.66
CA GLN A 267 1.29 -6.45 5.44
C GLN A 267 0.93 -7.18 6.74
N SER A 268 1.70 -8.21 7.06
CA SER A 268 1.56 -8.97 8.31
C SER A 268 2.92 -9.26 8.93
N LYS A 269 2.92 -9.52 10.23
CA LYS A 269 4.12 -9.91 10.96
C LYS A 269 3.79 -10.94 12.03
N ALA A 270 4.66 -11.91 12.21
CA ALA A 270 4.49 -12.92 13.24
C ALA A 270 4.86 -12.38 14.63
N ASP A 271 4.16 -12.86 15.63
CA ASP A 271 4.56 -12.73 17.03
C ASP A 271 5.71 -13.70 17.39
N ALA A 272 6.06 -13.75 18.67
CA ALA A 272 7.11 -14.64 19.18
C ALA A 272 6.74 -16.15 19.09
N HIS A 273 5.47 -16.47 18.89
CA HIS A 273 4.95 -17.84 18.77
C HIS A 273 4.76 -18.26 17.31
N GLY A 274 5.07 -17.37 16.36
CA GLY A 274 4.92 -17.61 14.92
C GLY A 274 3.53 -17.32 14.36
N GLN A 275 2.58 -16.83 15.18
CA GLN A 275 1.26 -16.45 14.70
C GLN A 275 1.34 -15.13 13.91
N GLN A 276 0.81 -15.14 12.70
CA GLN A 276 0.73 -13.95 11.86
C GLN A 276 -0.37 -13.01 12.32
N HIS A 277 -0.02 -11.74 12.51
CA HIS A 277 -0.94 -10.63 12.78
C HIS A 277 -0.92 -9.65 11.62
N VAL A 278 -2.08 -9.24 11.14
CA VAL A 278 -2.17 -8.20 10.12
C VAL A 278 -1.71 -6.87 10.71
N LEU A 279 -0.86 -6.16 9.99
CA LEU A 279 -0.39 -4.82 10.37
C LEU A 279 -1.23 -3.72 9.73
N GLU A 280 -1.53 -3.89 8.45
CA GLU A 280 -2.29 -2.95 7.60
C GLU A 280 -2.61 -3.59 6.25
N ILE A 281 -3.57 -3.02 5.55
CA ILE A 281 -3.77 -3.22 4.13
C ILE A 281 -3.81 -1.86 3.42
N ASN A 282 -3.09 -1.75 2.33
CA ASN A 282 -3.09 -0.56 1.50
C ASN A 282 -4.02 -0.78 0.31
N ALA A 283 -5.04 0.06 0.15
CA ALA A 283 -5.98 0.03 -0.99
C ALA A 283 -5.33 0.52 -2.30
N ARG A 284 -4.09 0.11 -2.54
CA ARG A 284 -3.24 0.50 -3.68
C ARG A 284 -2.06 -0.45 -3.84
N PRO A 285 -1.40 -0.46 -5.01
CA PRO A 285 -0.16 -1.20 -5.22
C PRO A 285 0.95 -0.79 -4.24
N SER A 286 1.71 -1.78 -3.78
CA SER A 286 2.86 -1.55 -2.89
C SER A 286 4.05 -0.97 -3.66
N GLY A 287 5.01 -0.38 -2.94
CA GLY A 287 6.29 0.02 -3.52
C GLY A 287 7.15 -1.15 -4.03
N GLY A 288 6.80 -2.38 -3.65
CA GLY A 288 7.47 -3.60 -4.10
C GLY A 288 6.69 -4.41 -5.14
N ILE A 289 5.64 -3.85 -5.73
CA ILE A 289 4.81 -4.56 -6.72
C ILE A 289 5.63 -5.03 -7.93
N GLY A 290 6.65 -4.26 -8.33
CA GLY A 290 7.53 -4.62 -9.43
C GLY A 290 8.31 -5.92 -9.19
N TYR A 291 8.57 -6.29 -7.93
CA TYR A 291 9.26 -7.55 -7.60
C TYR A 291 8.42 -8.76 -7.99
N THR A 292 7.09 -8.66 -7.92
CA THR A 292 6.17 -9.76 -8.24
C THR A 292 6.32 -10.24 -9.68
N MET A 293 6.80 -9.38 -10.58
CA MET A 293 7.04 -9.73 -11.99
C MET A 293 8.08 -10.85 -12.16
N HIS A 294 8.98 -11.03 -11.19
CA HIS A 294 9.97 -12.12 -11.23
C HIS A 294 9.35 -13.51 -11.04
N THR A 295 8.11 -13.59 -10.57
CA THR A 295 7.33 -14.86 -10.55
C THR A 295 6.70 -15.16 -11.90
N SER A 296 6.81 -14.29 -12.88
CA SER A 296 6.07 -14.28 -14.15
C SER A 296 4.55 -14.18 -14.00
N LEU A 297 4.02 -13.98 -12.78
CA LEU A 297 2.60 -13.66 -12.54
C LEU A 297 2.40 -12.15 -12.65
N ASN A 298 1.91 -11.69 -13.81
CA ASN A 298 1.71 -10.26 -14.06
C ASN A 298 0.39 -9.77 -13.44
N LEU A 299 0.43 -9.33 -12.16
CA LEU A 299 -0.74 -8.86 -11.44
C LEU A 299 -1.41 -7.65 -12.13
N ALA A 300 -0.61 -6.74 -12.71
CA ALA A 300 -1.14 -5.58 -13.41
C ALA A 300 -1.95 -5.99 -14.65
N ALA A 301 -1.41 -6.92 -15.45
CA ALA A 301 -2.11 -7.43 -16.63
C ALA A 301 -3.39 -8.19 -16.25
N ILE A 302 -3.34 -9.04 -15.23
CA ILE A 302 -4.52 -9.74 -14.73
C ILE A 302 -5.61 -8.74 -14.34
N CYS A 303 -5.28 -7.71 -13.57
CA CYS A 303 -6.22 -6.71 -13.14
C CYS A 303 -6.87 -5.97 -14.32
N VAL A 304 -6.07 -5.45 -15.25
CA VAL A 304 -6.55 -4.63 -16.34
C VAL A 304 -7.29 -5.44 -17.41
N LEU A 305 -6.75 -6.59 -17.84
CA LEU A 305 -7.37 -7.41 -18.88
C LEU A 305 -8.73 -7.95 -18.44
N ARG A 306 -8.86 -8.38 -17.19
CA ARG A 306 -10.16 -8.82 -16.65
C ARG A 306 -11.19 -7.70 -16.69
N ARG A 307 -10.83 -6.49 -16.28
CA ARG A 307 -11.71 -5.31 -16.32
C ARG A 307 -12.14 -4.92 -17.73
N LEU A 308 -11.27 -5.15 -18.70
CA LEU A 308 -11.58 -4.92 -20.11
C LEU A 308 -12.33 -6.10 -20.76
N GLY A 309 -12.62 -7.17 -20.03
CA GLY A 309 -13.25 -8.40 -20.57
C GLY A 309 -12.37 -9.12 -21.57
N MET A 310 -11.05 -8.97 -21.47
CA MET A 310 -10.09 -9.55 -22.40
C MET A 310 -9.49 -10.85 -21.86
N PRO A 311 -9.07 -11.77 -22.72
CA PRO A 311 -8.41 -13.00 -22.29
C PRO A 311 -7.07 -12.69 -21.63
N ILE A 312 -6.79 -13.39 -20.53
CA ILE A 312 -5.49 -13.33 -19.87
C ILE A 312 -4.58 -14.34 -20.57
N PRO A 313 -3.41 -13.93 -21.08
CA PRO A 313 -2.44 -14.86 -21.64
C PRO A 313 -1.99 -15.89 -20.60
N GLU A 314 -1.67 -17.09 -21.02
CA GLU A 314 -1.06 -18.10 -20.17
C GLU A 314 0.30 -17.59 -19.66
N MET A 315 0.51 -17.69 -18.35
CA MET A 315 1.73 -17.22 -17.68
C MET A 315 2.49 -18.43 -17.14
N GLN A 316 3.74 -18.61 -17.58
CA GLN A 316 4.63 -19.64 -17.05
C GLN A 316 5.23 -19.17 -15.72
N THR A 317 4.47 -19.34 -14.65
CA THR A 317 4.84 -18.84 -13.32
C THR A 317 5.95 -19.63 -12.68
N GLN A 318 6.76 -18.96 -11.85
CA GLN A 318 7.85 -19.52 -11.06
C GLN A 318 7.64 -19.18 -9.58
N SER A 319 7.80 -20.18 -8.71
CA SER A 319 7.68 -20.03 -7.26
C SER A 319 8.35 -21.22 -6.55
N PRO A 320 9.14 -21.00 -5.49
CA PRO A 320 9.55 -19.70 -4.95
C PRO A 320 10.66 -19.02 -5.80
N VAL A 321 10.73 -17.68 -5.74
CA VAL A 321 11.77 -16.88 -6.39
C VAL A 321 12.37 -15.92 -5.36
N ILE A 322 13.70 -15.79 -5.35
CA ILE A 322 14.39 -14.85 -4.45
C ILE A 322 14.82 -13.62 -5.24
N VAL A 323 14.47 -12.43 -4.73
CA VAL A 323 14.84 -11.14 -5.30
C VAL A 323 15.55 -10.27 -4.28
N ARG A 324 16.37 -9.34 -4.76
CA ARG A 324 16.95 -8.29 -3.92
C ARG A 324 16.73 -6.93 -4.58
N PRO A 325 16.20 -5.95 -3.83
CA PRO A 325 16.01 -4.59 -4.35
C PRO A 325 17.35 -3.99 -4.79
N LEU A 326 17.33 -3.31 -5.92
CA LEU A 326 18.45 -2.55 -6.46
C LEU A 326 17.94 -1.17 -6.88
N THR A 327 18.65 -0.13 -6.49
CA THR A 327 18.39 1.23 -6.97
C THR A 327 19.11 1.46 -8.28
N SER A 328 18.37 1.92 -9.29
CA SER A 328 18.94 2.31 -10.59
C SER A 328 18.54 3.75 -10.92
N SER A 329 19.39 4.41 -11.73
CA SER A 329 19.08 5.74 -12.28
C SER A 329 18.27 5.65 -13.56
N VAL A 330 17.45 6.66 -13.81
CA VAL A 330 16.69 6.83 -15.06
C VAL A 330 17.10 8.15 -15.70
N LEU A 331 17.38 8.13 -17.00
CA LEU A 331 17.64 9.36 -17.76
C LEU A 331 16.34 10.14 -17.91
N ILE A 332 16.32 11.36 -17.41
CA ILE A 332 15.22 12.31 -17.63
C ILE A 332 15.60 13.18 -18.81
N ARG A 333 14.74 13.21 -19.83
CA ARG A 333 14.87 14.15 -20.94
C ARG A 333 14.00 15.36 -20.61
N GLU A 334 14.63 16.48 -20.26
CA GLU A 334 13.92 17.74 -20.15
C GLU A 334 13.44 18.12 -21.56
N ALA A 335 12.18 18.54 -21.69
CA ALA A 335 11.73 19.20 -22.89
C ALA A 335 12.51 20.54 -22.99
N LEU A 336 13.44 20.63 -23.94
CA LEU A 336 14.17 21.84 -24.25
C LEU A 336 13.23 22.92 -24.84
#